data_27c037ff49bf1b52d9ef17177c883556
#
_entry.id   27c037ff49bf1b52d9ef17177c883556
#
_cell.length_a   1.000
_cell.length_b   1.000
_cell.length_c   1.000
_cell.angle_alpha   90.00
_cell.angle_beta   90.00
_cell.angle_gamma   90.00
#
_symmetry.space_group_name_H-M   'P 1'
#
loop_
_entity.id
_entity.type
_entity.pdbx_description
1 polymer ?
#
loop_
_entity_poly.entity_id
_entity_poly.type
_entity_poly.pdbx_seq_one_letter_code
_entity_poly.pdbx_strand_id
1 'polypeptide(L)'
;AKTKKTKPNILFVQLESYFDVDNAEFFKTSQDVCPNLHKMFKKYSTGYFKVPSVGAGTANTEFEVLTGMNLRYFGPGEYTYKTMLKDHTCESAATALGKLGYGTHALHNNGGNFYSRARVFNNIGFDSFTSKEFMNILQLTENGWAKDAVLVQHIMDAMNSTKENDFVFTVSLQGHGDYPTEKVIQNPRITVSGIDDEALKNKWEYYVNQVYEMDQFAGNLIKAVEKRKEPTVVVFYGDHLPTMGLKAEDLKSRYLYNTNYVIWDNLGLKKQDRNIPSYQIMSEVFERLGIHSGTLFNYHQTRRKTKNYLSDLELLQYDILYGKQYVYNGKKPITEGHMKMGIRNVTLKNVVPHLDEGYSLYGENFTKSSKVFVNDEKQDSTFLNNTRIDLDETELKNGDKISIVQM
;
A
#
# COMPACT_ATOMS: atom_id res chain seq x y z
N ALA A 1 -29.01 -14.32 -24.27
CA ALA A 1 -28.57 -13.07 -23.64
C ALA A 1 -27.18 -13.29 -23.05
N LYS A 2 -26.15 -12.61 -23.57
CA LYS A 2 -24.82 -12.59 -22.96
C LYS A 2 -24.98 -11.79 -21.66
N THR A 3 -24.96 -12.47 -20.52
CA THR A 3 -24.81 -11.82 -19.21
C THR A 3 -23.54 -10.97 -19.27
N LYS A 4 -23.69 -9.65 -19.17
CA LYS A 4 -22.57 -8.74 -18.95
C LYS A 4 -21.84 -9.26 -17.72
N LYS A 5 -20.64 -9.83 -17.87
CA LYS A 5 -19.77 -10.15 -16.74
C LYS A 5 -19.53 -8.83 -16.01
N THR A 6 -20.11 -8.70 -14.84
CA THR A 6 -19.84 -7.55 -13.96
C THR A 6 -18.36 -7.57 -13.62
N LYS A 7 -17.66 -6.49 -13.94
CA LYS A 7 -16.23 -6.34 -13.58
C LYS A 7 -16.16 -6.31 -12.05
N PRO A 8 -15.25 -7.05 -11.41
CA PRO A 8 -15.08 -7.00 -9.96
C PRO A 8 -14.25 -5.78 -9.54
N ASN A 9 -14.40 -5.35 -8.30
CA ASN A 9 -13.41 -4.51 -7.64
C ASN A 9 -12.13 -5.33 -7.40
N ILE A 10 -10.98 -4.67 -7.49
CA ILE A 10 -9.66 -5.29 -7.31
C ILE A 10 -8.89 -4.53 -6.25
N LEU A 11 -8.63 -5.18 -5.12
CA LEU A 11 -7.89 -4.61 -4.00
C LEU A 11 -6.57 -5.36 -3.84
N PHE A 12 -5.46 -4.62 -3.81
CA PHE A 12 -4.14 -5.14 -3.47
C PHE A 12 -3.68 -4.50 -2.18
N VAL A 13 -3.30 -5.31 -1.20
CA VAL A 13 -2.86 -4.89 0.12
C VAL A 13 -1.46 -5.42 0.37
N GLN A 14 -0.48 -4.54 0.29
CA GLN A 14 0.91 -4.83 0.62
C GLN A 14 1.10 -4.70 2.13
N LEU A 15 1.41 -5.80 2.79
CA LEU A 15 1.61 -5.89 4.23
C LEU A 15 3.08 -5.68 4.57
N GLU A 16 3.37 -4.59 5.26
CA GLU A 16 4.73 -4.17 5.63
C GLU A 16 5.44 -5.23 6.47
N SER A 17 6.61 -5.67 5.99
CA SER A 17 7.49 -6.65 6.65
C SER A 17 6.79 -7.98 7.02
N TYR A 18 5.70 -8.33 6.32
CA TYR A 18 4.92 -9.52 6.63
C TYR A 18 5.51 -10.78 5.98
N PHE A 19 5.64 -11.81 6.78
CA PHE A 19 5.73 -13.20 6.35
C PHE A 19 4.97 -14.07 7.34
N ASP A 20 4.56 -15.26 6.92
CA ASP A 20 3.95 -16.21 7.84
C ASP A 20 5.02 -16.75 8.79
N VAL A 21 4.94 -16.35 10.06
CA VAL A 21 5.92 -16.71 11.10
C VAL A 21 5.96 -18.21 11.40
N ASP A 22 4.96 -18.98 11.00
CA ASP A 22 5.02 -20.44 11.04
C ASP A 22 6.13 -21.01 10.13
N ASN A 23 6.68 -20.20 9.22
CA ASN A 23 7.87 -20.54 8.43
C ASN A 23 9.19 -20.38 9.18
N ALA A 24 9.22 -19.72 10.35
CA ALA A 24 10.40 -19.64 11.20
C ALA A 24 10.59 -20.95 11.99
N GLU A 25 11.84 -21.47 12.06
CA GLU A 25 12.12 -22.73 12.71
C GLU A 25 12.75 -22.60 14.10
N PHE A 26 13.17 -21.40 14.52
CA PHE A 26 13.97 -21.20 15.71
C PHE A 26 13.23 -20.66 16.94
N PHE A 27 11.95 -20.32 16.80
CA PHE A 27 11.11 -19.89 17.93
C PHE A 27 9.67 -20.42 17.80
N LYS A 28 8.93 -20.30 18.90
CA LYS A 28 7.51 -20.67 18.97
C LYS A 28 6.69 -19.51 19.52
N THR A 29 5.47 -19.40 19.08
CA THR A 29 4.48 -18.43 19.58
C THR A 29 3.44 -19.12 20.46
N SER A 30 2.89 -18.41 21.46
CA SER A 30 1.90 -18.93 22.40
C SER A 30 0.54 -19.25 21.74
N GLN A 31 0.27 -18.65 20.59
CA GLN A 31 -0.94 -18.88 19.79
C GLN A 31 -0.70 -18.51 18.32
N ASP A 32 -1.68 -18.81 17.47
CA ASP A 32 -1.67 -18.44 16.05
C ASP A 32 -1.56 -16.92 15.88
N VAL A 33 -0.53 -16.48 15.16
CA VAL A 33 -0.25 -15.06 14.91
C VAL A 33 -1.15 -14.48 13.81
N CYS A 34 -1.56 -15.31 12.85
CA CYS A 34 -2.29 -14.88 11.65
C CYS A 34 -3.58 -15.68 11.41
N PRO A 35 -4.51 -15.76 12.38
CA PRO A 35 -5.66 -16.65 12.27
C PRO A 35 -6.59 -16.35 11.09
N ASN A 36 -6.74 -15.09 10.70
CA ASN A 36 -7.56 -14.70 9.55
C ASN A 36 -6.86 -15.07 8.23
N LEU A 37 -5.59 -14.75 8.07
CA LEU A 37 -4.80 -15.10 6.89
C LEU A 37 -4.67 -16.63 6.74
N HIS A 38 -4.44 -17.37 7.83
CA HIS A 38 -4.40 -18.84 7.81
C HIS A 38 -5.74 -19.46 7.35
N LYS A 39 -6.88 -18.89 7.76
CA LYS A 39 -8.19 -19.31 7.20
C LYS A 39 -8.28 -19.03 5.71
N MET A 40 -7.77 -17.89 5.26
CA MET A 40 -7.76 -17.55 3.84
C MET A 40 -6.82 -18.49 3.05
N PHE A 41 -5.63 -18.82 3.56
CA PHE A 41 -4.69 -19.76 2.92
C PHE A 41 -5.29 -21.15 2.69
N LYS A 42 -6.14 -21.61 3.63
CA LYS A 42 -6.84 -22.90 3.49
C LYS A 42 -7.87 -22.90 2.36
N LYS A 43 -8.56 -21.78 2.18
CA LYS A 43 -9.72 -21.68 1.29
C LYS A 43 -9.38 -21.12 -0.10
N TYR A 44 -8.44 -20.20 -0.18
CA TYR A 44 -8.12 -19.42 -1.39
C TYR A 44 -6.72 -19.71 -1.89
N SER A 45 -6.43 -19.25 -3.11
CA SER A 45 -5.13 -19.46 -3.75
C SER A 45 -4.01 -18.75 -3.00
N THR A 46 -2.94 -19.47 -2.70
CA THR A 46 -1.82 -19.00 -1.88
C THR A 46 -0.51 -19.66 -2.31
N GLY A 47 0.59 -19.26 -1.70
CA GLY A 47 1.92 -19.82 -1.87
C GLY A 47 2.99 -18.87 -1.37
N TYR A 48 4.25 -19.20 -1.63
CA TYR A 48 5.35 -18.26 -1.43
C TYR A 48 5.30 -17.15 -2.47
N PHE A 49 5.58 -15.96 -2.01
CA PHE A 49 5.65 -14.75 -2.80
C PHE A 49 7.10 -14.32 -2.90
N LYS A 50 7.71 -14.46 -4.08
CA LYS A 50 9.10 -14.09 -4.30
C LYS A 50 9.21 -12.59 -4.50
N VAL A 51 9.95 -11.93 -3.61
CA VAL A 51 10.11 -10.47 -3.55
C VAL A 51 11.54 -10.04 -3.90
N PRO A 52 11.74 -8.79 -4.36
CA PRO A 52 13.05 -8.32 -4.82
C PRO A 52 14.01 -7.92 -3.70
N SER A 53 13.53 -7.80 -2.45
CA SER A 53 14.28 -7.22 -1.35
C SER A 53 14.15 -8.04 -0.07
N VAL A 54 15.12 -7.86 0.85
CA VAL A 54 15.15 -8.48 2.18
C VAL A 54 15.36 -7.41 3.24
N GLY A 55 14.54 -7.41 4.29
CA GLY A 55 14.68 -6.51 5.44
C GLY A 55 14.34 -5.04 5.21
N ALA A 56 14.24 -4.61 3.96
CA ALA A 56 13.90 -3.24 3.54
C ALA A 56 13.53 -3.23 2.06
N GLY A 57 13.06 -2.09 1.55
CA GLY A 57 12.77 -1.93 0.12
C GLY A 57 11.32 -2.12 -0.25
N THR A 58 10.40 -1.67 0.60
CA THR A 58 8.95 -1.67 0.37
C THR A 58 8.57 -1.17 -1.03
N ALA A 59 9.15 -0.03 -1.46
CA ALA A 59 8.91 0.54 -2.78
C ALA A 59 9.37 -0.35 -3.95
N ASN A 60 10.35 -1.22 -3.74
CA ASN A 60 10.83 -2.14 -4.77
C ASN A 60 9.80 -3.24 -5.06
N THR A 61 9.12 -3.74 -4.05
CA THR A 61 8.02 -4.69 -4.23
C THR A 61 6.79 -4.00 -4.84
N GLU A 62 6.46 -2.78 -4.41
CA GLU A 62 5.41 -1.96 -5.06
C GLU A 62 5.68 -1.80 -6.56
N PHE A 63 6.91 -1.49 -6.93
CA PHE A 63 7.33 -1.34 -8.32
C PHE A 63 7.04 -2.60 -9.15
N GLU A 64 7.49 -3.76 -8.68
CA GLU A 64 7.28 -5.02 -9.40
C GLU A 64 5.79 -5.38 -9.52
N VAL A 65 5.03 -5.21 -8.44
CA VAL A 65 3.59 -5.51 -8.42
C VAL A 65 2.81 -4.59 -9.35
N LEU A 66 3.08 -3.29 -9.32
CA LEU A 66 2.31 -2.30 -10.06
C LEU A 66 2.66 -2.22 -11.54
N THR A 67 3.92 -2.48 -11.91
CA THR A 67 4.37 -2.35 -13.31
C THR A 67 4.50 -3.67 -14.05
N GLY A 68 4.66 -4.79 -13.34
CA GLY A 68 5.04 -6.07 -13.92
C GLY A 68 6.50 -6.14 -14.37
N MET A 69 7.31 -5.14 -14.02
CA MET A 69 8.74 -5.11 -14.32
C MET A 69 9.53 -5.88 -13.26
N ASN A 70 10.71 -6.35 -13.61
CA ASN A 70 11.59 -7.09 -12.71
C ASN A 70 12.78 -6.20 -12.30
N LEU A 71 12.95 -5.99 -10.99
CA LEU A 71 14.00 -5.14 -10.43
C LEU A 71 15.43 -5.63 -10.73
N ARG A 72 15.60 -6.94 -11.01
CA ARG A 72 16.90 -7.53 -11.32
C ARG A 72 17.66 -6.89 -12.50
N TYR A 73 16.94 -6.20 -13.38
CA TYR A 73 17.53 -5.53 -14.55
C TYR A 73 18.03 -4.11 -14.25
N PHE A 74 17.93 -3.67 -13.00
CA PHE A 74 18.53 -2.44 -12.51
C PHE A 74 19.83 -2.72 -11.76
N GLY A 75 20.61 -1.68 -11.53
CA GLY A 75 21.84 -1.78 -10.73
C GLY A 75 21.57 -2.15 -9.26
N PRO A 76 22.58 -2.72 -8.57
CA PRO A 76 22.46 -3.02 -7.15
C PRO A 76 22.10 -1.78 -6.33
N GLY A 77 21.10 -1.92 -5.43
CA GLY A 77 20.64 -0.83 -4.56
C GLY A 77 19.77 0.22 -5.24
N GLU A 78 19.34 0.00 -6.48
CA GLU A 78 18.44 0.90 -7.20
C GLU A 78 17.05 0.93 -6.54
N TYR A 79 16.54 2.15 -6.40
CA TYR A 79 15.17 2.44 -5.99
C TYR A 79 14.49 3.23 -7.11
N THR A 80 13.73 2.57 -7.96
CA THR A 80 13.05 3.19 -9.11
C THR A 80 12.15 4.36 -8.73
N TYR A 81 11.57 4.33 -7.53
CA TYR A 81 10.77 5.42 -6.96
C TYR A 81 11.57 6.70 -6.66
N LYS A 82 12.88 6.56 -6.42
CA LYS A 82 13.78 7.71 -6.16
C LYS A 82 14.48 8.21 -7.41
N THR A 83 14.46 7.42 -8.48
CA THR A 83 15.16 7.67 -9.73
C THR A 83 14.17 7.75 -10.90
N MET A 84 14.01 6.67 -11.67
CA MET A 84 13.28 6.65 -12.93
C MET A 84 11.81 7.09 -12.80
N LEU A 85 11.04 6.50 -11.90
CA LEU A 85 9.61 6.77 -11.78
C LEU A 85 9.27 8.10 -11.10
N LYS A 86 10.25 8.72 -10.44
CA LYS A 86 10.09 10.06 -9.91
C LYS A 86 9.94 11.10 -11.04
N ASP A 87 10.61 10.89 -12.16
CA ASP A 87 10.74 11.89 -13.22
C ASP A 87 10.08 11.47 -14.54
N HIS A 88 9.65 10.21 -14.68
CA HIS A 88 9.06 9.67 -15.90
C HIS A 88 7.74 8.93 -15.65
N THR A 89 6.81 9.10 -16.58
CA THR A 89 5.57 8.32 -16.61
C THR A 89 5.84 6.88 -17.04
N CYS A 90 5.09 5.94 -16.50
CA CYS A 90 5.19 4.52 -16.83
C CYS A 90 3.82 3.84 -16.81
N GLU A 91 3.59 2.91 -17.72
CA GLU A 91 2.41 2.05 -17.67
C GLU A 91 2.40 1.19 -16.40
N SER A 92 1.24 1.08 -15.79
CA SER A 92 1.03 0.33 -14.55
C SER A 92 -0.33 -0.36 -14.51
N ALA A 93 -0.61 -1.07 -13.42
CA ALA A 93 -1.94 -1.61 -13.16
C ALA A 93 -3.02 -0.51 -13.10
N ALA A 94 -2.69 0.67 -12.55
CA ALA A 94 -3.62 1.80 -12.50
C ALA A 94 -4.00 2.26 -13.91
N THR A 95 -3.02 2.46 -14.79
CA THR A 95 -3.32 2.85 -16.20
C THR A 95 -4.02 1.76 -16.98
N ALA A 96 -3.63 0.48 -16.78
CA ALA A 96 -4.24 -0.65 -17.45
C ALA A 96 -5.72 -0.82 -17.07
N LEU A 97 -6.06 -0.65 -15.80
CA LEU A 97 -7.44 -0.72 -15.29
C LEU A 97 -8.22 0.56 -15.55
N GLY A 98 -7.59 1.74 -15.45
CA GLY A 98 -8.19 3.01 -15.82
C GLY A 98 -8.71 3.04 -17.26
N LYS A 99 -7.96 2.48 -18.22
CA LYS A 99 -8.41 2.28 -19.60
C LYS A 99 -9.67 1.41 -19.73
N LEU A 100 -9.95 0.58 -18.74
CA LEU A 100 -11.16 -0.26 -18.66
C LEU A 100 -12.29 0.40 -17.86
N GLY A 101 -12.09 1.64 -17.40
CA GLY A 101 -13.09 2.43 -16.67
C GLY A 101 -13.12 2.13 -15.16
N TYR A 102 -12.02 1.67 -14.57
CA TYR A 102 -11.88 1.59 -13.12
C TYR A 102 -11.49 2.95 -12.54
N GLY A 103 -12.05 3.29 -11.38
CA GLY A 103 -11.44 4.30 -10.50
C GLY A 103 -10.18 3.71 -9.85
N THR A 104 -9.10 4.48 -9.78
CA THR A 104 -7.81 3.96 -9.32
C THR A 104 -7.29 4.74 -8.13
N HIS A 105 -7.12 4.07 -7.00
CA HIS A 105 -6.83 4.68 -5.71
C HIS A 105 -5.62 4.04 -5.05
N ALA A 106 -4.68 4.86 -4.58
CA ALA A 106 -3.58 4.43 -3.74
C ALA A 106 -3.77 4.92 -2.30
N LEU A 107 -3.37 4.12 -1.32
CA LEU A 107 -3.45 4.46 0.11
C LEU A 107 -2.18 4.03 0.84
N HIS A 108 -1.74 4.85 1.80
CA HIS A 108 -0.65 4.52 2.71
C HIS A 108 -0.77 5.32 4.01
N ASN A 109 -0.70 4.65 5.16
CA ASN A 109 -0.76 5.28 6.47
C ASN A 109 0.58 5.87 6.95
N ASN A 110 1.44 6.24 6.00
CA ASN A 110 2.66 7.02 6.22
C ASN A 110 2.66 8.27 5.32
N GLY A 111 3.67 9.13 5.48
CA GLY A 111 3.80 10.38 4.73
C GLY A 111 3.83 10.18 3.22
N GLY A 112 3.07 10.99 2.49
CA GLY A 112 2.92 10.88 1.04
C GLY A 112 4.19 11.11 0.24
N ASN A 113 5.16 11.83 0.81
CA ASN A 113 6.45 12.08 0.18
C ASN A 113 7.50 11.00 0.44
N PHE A 114 7.26 10.08 1.37
CA PHE A 114 8.19 8.98 1.63
C PHE A 114 8.31 8.09 0.38
N TYR A 115 9.54 7.81 -0.06
CA TYR A 115 9.86 7.22 -1.37
C TYR A 115 9.33 8.02 -2.58
N SER A 116 9.03 9.30 -2.43
CA SER A 116 8.43 10.13 -3.49
C SER A 116 7.08 9.60 -4.00
N ARG A 117 6.33 8.84 -3.18
CA ARG A 117 5.10 8.14 -3.61
C ARG A 117 4.06 9.05 -4.24
N ALA A 118 3.84 10.25 -3.71
CA ALA A 118 2.89 11.17 -4.31
C ALA A 118 3.22 11.47 -5.78
N ARG A 119 4.50 11.68 -6.08
CA ARG A 119 4.95 11.93 -7.46
C ARG A 119 4.93 10.66 -8.31
N VAL A 120 5.39 9.55 -7.76
CA VAL A 120 5.42 8.25 -8.46
C VAL A 120 4.01 7.77 -8.80
N PHE A 121 3.08 7.80 -7.85
CA PHE A 121 1.71 7.34 -8.09
C PHE A 121 0.99 8.21 -9.13
N ASN A 122 1.26 9.52 -9.15
CA ASN A 122 0.81 10.38 -10.24
C ASN A 122 1.39 9.95 -11.59
N ASN A 123 2.70 9.69 -11.65
CA ASN A 123 3.39 9.31 -12.88
C ASN A 123 3.01 7.93 -13.42
N ILE A 124 2.53 7.04 -12.57
CA ILE A 124 2.05 5.71 -12.97
C ILE A 124 0.52 5.62 -13.08
N GLY A 125 -0.18 6.76 -12.97
CA GLY A 125 -1.55 6.93 -13.42
C GLY A 125 -2.65 6.60 -12.41
N PHE A 126 -2.41 6.74 -11.11
CA PHE A 126 -3.48 6.71 -10.11
C PHE A 126 -4.34 7.99 -10.17
N ASP A 127 -5.65 7.86 -9.93
CA ASP A 127 -6.58 8.98 -9.85
C ASP A 127 -6.52 9.70 -8.50
N SER A 128 -6.22 8.94 -7.43
CA SER A 128 -6.08 9.51 -6.09
C SER A 128 -5.03 8.80 -5.25
N PHE A 129 -4.44 9.55 -4.29
CA PHE A 129 -3.57 9.00 -3.26
C PHE A 129 -3.94 9.56 -1.88
N THR A 130 -4.33 8.68 -0.97
CA THR A 130 -4.63 9.01 0.43
C THR A 130 -3.46 8.59 1.30
N SER A 131 -2.64 9.54 1.71
CA SER A 131 -1.55 9.38 2.67
C SER A 131 -1.97 9.76 4.08
N LYS A 132 -1.11 9.56 5.09
CA LYS A 132 -1.44 9.83 6.49
C LYS A 132 -1.88 11.28 6.73
N GLU A 133 -1.42 12.22 5.94
CA GLU A 133 -1.79 13.64 6.02
C GLU A 133 -3.31 13.85 5.84
N PHE A 134 -3.98 12.89 5.19
CA PHE A 134 -5.43 12.90 4.97
C PHE A 134 -6.20 11.94 5.90
N MET A 135 -5.53 11.38 6.94
CA MET A 135 -6.13 10.44 7.89
C MET A 135 -6.25 11.10 9.28
N ASN A 136 -7.45 11.06 9.87
CA ASN A 136 -7.72 11.82 11.09
C ASN A 136 -7.37 11.10 12.39
N ILE A 137 -7.61 9.79 12.47
CA ILE A 137 -7.49 9.04 13.72
C ILE A 137 -6.41 7.97 13.52
N LEU A 138 -5.18 8.36 13.82
CA LEU A 138 -4.06 7.44 13.81
C LEU A 138 -3.80 6.94 15.23
N GLN A 139 -4.00 5.64 15.44
CA GLN A 139 -3.42 4.94 16.58
C GLN A 139 -1.98 4.57 16.21
N LEU A 140 -1.08 4.71 17.16
CA LEU A 140 0.33 4.42 16.97
C LEU A 140 0.73 3.14 17.71
N THR A 141 1.72 2.46 17.15
CA THR A 141 2.43 1.38 17.83
C THR A 141 3.33 1.95 18.94
N GLU A 142 3.87 1.12 19.79
CA GLU A 142 4.74 1.53 20.89
C GLU A 142 6.02 2.24 20.40
N ASN A 143 6.47 1.98 19.17
CA ASN A 143 7.59 2.70 18.55
C ASN A 143 7.16 3.77 17.52
N GLY A 144 5.89 4.17 17.55
CA GLY A 144 5.43 5.38 16.86
C GLY A 144 4.95 5.21 15.41
N TRP A 145 4.83 3.99 14.90
CA TRP A 145 4.25 3.75 13.57
C TRP A 145 2.72 3.75 13.62
N ALA A 146 2.10 4.24 12.57
CA ALA A 146 0.65 4.20 12.47
C ALA A 146 0.14 2.75 12.35
N LYS A 147 -0.89 2.40 13.12
CA LYS A 147 -1.55 1.09 13.04
C LYS A 147 -2.39 0.98 11.78
N ASP A 148 -2.51 -0.24 11.24
CA ASP A 148 -3.15 -0.50 9.94
C ASP A 148 -4.69 -0.50 10.01
N ALA A 149 -5.27 -0.59 11.20
CA ALA A 149 -6.73 -0.60 11.37
C ALA A 149 -7.44 0.60 10.71
N VAL A 150 -6.79 1.77 10.66
CA VAL A 150 -7.32 2.99 10.03
C VAL A 150 -7.58 2.80 8.53
N LEU A 151 -6.84 1.92 7.87
CA LEU A 151 -6.90 1.70 6.43
C LEU A 151 -8.25 1.12 5.97
N VAL A 152 -8.96 0.35 6.81
CA VAL A 152 -10.27 -0.22 6.43
C VAL A 152 -11.24 0.87 6.01
N GLN A 153 -11.39 1.91 6.84
CA GLN A 153 -12.31 3.01 6.55
C GLN A 153 -11.90 3.78 5.30
N HIS A 154 -10.59 4.07 5.16
CA HIS A 154 -10.08 4.82 4.01
C HIS A 154 -10.17 4.04 2.70
N ILE A 155 -10.02 2.71 2.72
CA ILE A 155 -10.28 1.84 1.56
C ILE A 155 -11.77 1.91 1.18
N MET A 156 -12.67 1.82 2.15
CA MET A 156 -14.12 1.94 1.90
C MET A 156 -14.48 3.33 1.37
N ASP A 157 -13.89 4.38 1.91
CA ASP A 157 -14.09 5.76 1.42
C ASP A 157 -13.61 5.93 -0.03
N ALA A 158 -12.47 5.33 -0.39
CA ALA A 158 -11.98 5.32 -1.76
C ALA A 158 -12.99 4.63 -2.70
N MET A 159 -13.44 3.44 -2.35
CA MET A 159 -14.44 2.69 -3.12
C MET A 159 -15.79 3.39 -3.21
N ASN A 160 -16.16 4.22 -2.23
CA ASN A 160 -17.39 5.00 -2.25
C ASN A 160 -17.26 6.31 -3.04
N SER A 161 -16.05 6.72 -3.40
CA SER A 161 -15.81 8.00 -4.07
C SER A 161 -16.11 7.98 -5.57
N THR A 162 -16.22 6.79 -6.16
CA THR A 162 -16.52 6.57 -7.58
C THR A 162 -17.81 5.78 -7.74
N LYS A 163 -18.38 5.80 -8.95
CA LYS A 163 -19.54 4.99 -9.32
C LYS A 163 -19.16 3.73 -10.10
N GLU A 164 -17.94 3.72 -10.59
CA GLU A 164 -17.33 2.63 -11.35
C GLU A 164 -16.79 1.56 -10.40
N ASN A 165 -16.30 0.45 -10.96
CA ASN A 165 -15.51 -0.49 -10.20
C ASN A 165 -14.16 0.12 -9.85
N ASP A 166 -13.59 -0.29 -8.73
CA ASP A 166 -12.38 0.29 -8.17
C ASP A 166 -11.19 -0.66 -8.23
N PHE A 167 -10.04 -0.09 -8.53
CA PHE A 167 -8.74 -0.63 -8.22
C PHE A 167 -8.15 0.14 -7.04
N VAL A 168 -7.93 -0.55 -5.93
CA VAL A 168 -7.37 0.06 -4.71
C VAL A 168 -6.07 -0.63 -4.36
N PHE A 169 -4.98 0.13 -4.35
CA PHE A 169 -3.65 -0.31 -3.95
C PHE A 169 -3.29 0.30 -2.59
N THR A 170 -3.15 -0.56 -1.58
CA THR A 170 -2.89 -0.13 -0.20
C THR A 170 -1.55 -0.67 0.28
N VAL A 171 -0.73 0.20 0.87
CA VAL A 171 0.51 -0.16 1.55
C VAL A 171 0.32 0.06 3.05
N SER A 172 0.52 -0.99 3.85
CA SER A 172 0.45 -0.93 5.31
C SER A 172 1.76 -0.44 5.92
N LEU A 173 1.79 -0.16 7.21
CA LEU A 173 2.97 0.37 7.90
C LEU A 173 3.27 -0.35 9.22
N GLN A 174 2.28 -0.92 9.89
CA GLN A 174 2.38 -1.36 11.28
C GLN A 174 3.52 -2.35 11.55
N GLY A 175 3.86 -3.20 10.60
CA GLY A 175 4.95 -4.18 10.71
C GLY A 175 6.37 -3.62 10.55
N HIS A 176 6.50 -2.31 10.30
CA HIS A 176 7.79 -1.67 10.02
C HIS A 176 8.78 -1.78 11.19
N GLY A 177 10.10 -2.02 10.90
CA GLY A 177 11.20 -1.83 11.87
C GLY A 177 11.20 -0.38 12.41
N ASP A 178 12.02 0.04 13.26
CA ASP A 178 12.97 -0.51 14.15
C ASP A 178 12.34 -1.30 15.33
N TYR A 179 12.63 -2.56 15.43
CA TYR A 179 12.03 -3.39 16.48
C TYR A 179 12.73 -3.16 17.82
N PRO A 180 11.96 -2.89 18.92
CA PRO A 180 12.54 -2.58 20.23
C PRO A 180 13.32 -3.77 20.83
N THR A 181 14.51 -3.50 21.36
CA THR A 181 15.30 -4.49 22.10
C THR A 181 14.80 -4.69 23.54
N GLU A 182 14.00 -3.75 24.00
CA GLU A 182 13.40 -3.79 25.35
C GLU A 182 11.93 -4.18 25.28
N LYS A 183 11.39 -4.67 26.39
CA LYS A 183 9.99 -5.05 26.49
C LYS A 183 9.10 -3.81 26.58
N VAL A 184 8.54 -3.37 25.45
CA VAL A 184 7.65 -2.19 25.37
C VAL A 184 6.18 -2.56 25.52
N ILE A 185 5.77 -3.80 25.19
CA ILE A 185 4.41 -4.30 25.42
C ILE A 185 4.39 -5.04 26.74
N GLN A 186 3.73 -4.46 27.77
CA GLN A 186 3.74 -5.03 29.13
C GLN A 186 2.95 -6.33 29.21
N ASN A 187 1.79 -6.40 28.57
CA ASN A 187 0.92 -7.56 28.52
C ASN A 187 0.72 -8.00 27.06
N PRO A 188 1.71 -8.64 26.44
CA PRO A 188 1.59 -9.05 25.05
C PRO A 188 0.51 -10.12 24.90
N ARG A 189 -0.27 -10.02 23.85
CA ARG A 189 -1.26 -11.05 23.53
C ARG A 189 -0.57 -12.36 23.12
N ILE A 190 0.54 -12.26 22.43
CA ILE A 190 1.33 -13.40 21.96
C ILE A 190 2.71 -13.31 22.59
N THR A 191 3.12 -14.38 23.25
CA THR A 191 4.46 -14.52 23.80
C THR A 191 5.33 -15.40 22.88
N VAL A 192 6.64 -15.17 22.92
CA VAL A 192 7.65 -15.88 22.13
C VAL A 192 8.53 -16.72 23.07
N SER A 193 8.84 -17.95 22.64
CA SER A 193 9.76 -18.86 23.35
C SER A 193 10.73 -19.51 22.37
N GLY A 194 11.87 -19.99 22.87
CA GLY A 194 12.92 -20.64 22.07
C GLY A 194 14.04 -19.70 21.61
N ILE A 195 14.05 -18.45 22.07
CA ILE A 195 15.13 -17.47 21.85
C ILE A 195 15.75 -17.15 23.19
N ASP A 196 17.07 -17.44 23.32
CA ASP A 196 17.80 -17.21 24.56
C ASP A 196 18.26 -15.76 24.74
N ASP A 197 18.56 -15.07 23.63
CA ASP A 197 18.90 -13.64 23.64
C ASP A 197 17.65 -12.80 23.92
N GLU A 198 17.64 -12.12 25.08
CA GLU A 198 16.48 -11.37 25.55
C GLU A 198 16.13 -10.19 24.62
N ALA A 199 17.13 -9.50 24.08
CA ALA A 199 16.90 -8.38 23.15
C ALA A 199 16.25 -8.88 21.85
N LEU A 200 16.74 -9.99 21.30
CA LEU A 200 16.18 -10.59 20.09
C LEU A 200 14.77 -11.14 20.36
N LYS A 201 14.54 -11.76 21.52
CA LYS A 201 13.23 -12.23 21.94
C LYS A 201 12.22 -11.08 22.03
N ASN A 202 12.60 -9.94 22.62
CA ASN A 202 11.75 -8.76 22.72
C ASN A 202 11.38 -8.20 21.33
N LYS A 203 12.34 -8.16 20.38
CA LYS A 203 12.07 -7.78 19.00
C LYS A 203 11.03 -8.68 18.35
N TRP A 204 11.17 -10.00 18.49
CA TRP A 204 10.23 -10.95 17.90
C TRP A 204 8.86 -10.90 18.58
N GLU A 205 8.81 -10.76 19.90
CA GLU A 205 7.55 -10.63 20.63
C GLU A 205 6.80 -9.35 20.25
N TYR A 206 7.50 -8.23 20.11
CA TYR A 206 6.93 -7.01 19.57
C TYR A 206 6.38 -7.24 18.14
N TYR A 207 7.20 -7.78 17.24
CA TYR A 207 6.84 -8.00 15.85
C TYR A 207 5.60 -8.90 15.69
N VAL A 208 5.54 -10.04 16.36
CA VAL A 208 4.39 -10.96 16.22
C VAL A 208 3.08 -10.34 16.72
N ASN A 209 3.14 -9.45 17.73
CA ASN A 209 1.96 -8.73 18.18
C ASN A 209 1.51 -7.66 17.17
N GLN A 210 2.44 -7.00 16.46
CA GLN A 210 2.09 -6.11 15.35
C GLN A 210 1.50 -6.89 14.17
N VAL A 211 2.06 -8.03 13.82
CA VAL A 211 1.54 -8.92 12.78
C VAL A 211 0.15 -9.45 13.14
N TYR A 212 -0.11 -9.77 14.41
CA TYR A 212 -1.45 -10.16 14.86
C TYR A 212 -2.47 -9.05 14.61
N GLU A 213 -2.17 -7.80 14.95
CA GLU A 213 -3.07 -6.66 14.66
C GLU A 213 -3.22 -6.42 13.14
N MET A 214 -2.16 -6.61 12.36
CA MET A 214 -2.21 -6.57 10.89
C MET A 214 -3.14 -7.66 10.33
N ASP A 215 -3.12 -8.87 10.90
CA ASP A 215 -4.06 -9.93 10.55
C ASP A 215 -5.51 -9.57 10.91
N GLN A 216 -5.74 -8.90 12.05
CA GLN A 216 -7.06 -8.37 12.40
C GLN A 216 -7.53 -7.30 11.38
N PHE A 217 -6.62 -6.43 10.94
CA PHE A 217 -6.90 -5.49 9.84
C PHE A 217 -7.34 -6.22 8.58
N ALA A 218 -6.61 -7.25 8.15
CA ALA A 218 -6.96 -8.06 6.98
C ALA A 218 -8.35 -8.70 7.13
N GLY A 219 -8.64 -9.32 8.27
CA GLY A 219 -9.95 -9.90 8.57
C GLY A 219 -11.09 -8.87 8.57
N ASN A 220 -10.85 -7.69 9.13
CA ASN A 220 -11.84 -6.61 9.17
C ASN A 220 -12.07 -6.00 7.78
N LEU A 221 -11.03 -5.90 6.95
CA LEU A 221 -11.19 -5.48 5.55
C LEU A 221 -12.09 -6.45 4.78
N ILE A 222 -11.87 -7.77 4.91
CA ILE A 222 -12.74 -8.76 4.26
C ILE A 222 -14.18 -8.62 4.71
N LYS A 223 -14.44 -8.47 6.02
CA LYS A 223 -15.80 -8.25 6.53
C LYS A 223 -16.46 -6.98 5.94
N ALA A 224 -15.68 -5.90 5.80
CA ALA A 224 -16.17 -4.67 5.19
C ALA A 224 -16.50 -4.84 3.72
N VAL A 225 -15.66 -5.55 2.96
CA VAL A 225 -15.87 -5.88 1.56
C VAL A 225 -17.10 -6.77 1.38
N GLU A 226 -17.26 -7.81 2.21
CA GLU A 226 -18.44 -8.70 2.16
C GLU A 226 -19.76 -7.95 2.41
N LYS A 227 -19.77 -6.95 3.29
CA LYS A 227 -20.96 -6.11 3.55
C LYS A 227 -21.40 -5.31 2.31
N ARG A 228 -20.48 -4.97 1.41
CA ARG A 228 -20.81 -4.25 0.17
C ARG A 228 -21.60 -5.12 -0.82
N LYS A 229 -21.46 -6.45 -0.74
CA LYS A 229 -22.10 -7.42 -1.66
C LYS A 229 -21.74 -7.21 -3.13
N GLU A 230 -20.62 -6.56 -3.39
CA GLU A 230 -20.09 -6.31 -4.73
C GLU A 230 -19.07 -7.39 -5.10
N PRO A 231 -19.01 -7.80 -6.38
CA PRO A 231 -17.96 -8.70 -6.86
C PRO A 231 -16.58 -8.09 -6.57
N THR A 232 -15.74 -8.80 -5.82
CA THR A 232 -14.45 -8.26 -5.36
C THR A 232 -13.39 -9.34 -5.24
N VAL A 233 -12.16 -8.99 -5.63
CA VAL A 233 -10.93 -9.74 -5.36
C VAL A 233 -10.05 -8.92 -4.44
N VAL A 234 -9.49 -9.54 -3.40
CA VAL A 234 -8.53 -8.92 -2.48
C VAL A 234 -7.27 -9.76 -2.42
N VAL A 235 -6.14 -9.15 -2.69
CA VAL A 235 -4.82 -9.78 -2.63
C VAL A 235 -4.05 -9.21 -1.44
N PHE A 236 -3.67 -10.07 -0.50
CA PHE A 236 -2.75 -9.74 0.59
C PHE A 236 -1.40 -10.37 0.30
N TYR A 237 -0.32 -9.64 0.54
CA TYR A 237 1.04 -10.16 0.39
C TYR A 237 2.04 -9.37 1.23
N GLY A 238 3.12 -10.03 1.67
CA GLY A 238 4.23 -9.37 2.33
C GLY A 238 5.23 -8.81 1.32
N ASP A 239 5.78 -7.65 1.61
CA ASP A 239 6.73 -6.96 0.71
C ASP A 239 8.17 -7.44 0.85
N HIS A 240 8.60 -7.80 2.04
CA HIS A 240 9.90 -8.36 2.39
C HIS A 240 9.87 -8.96 3.80
N LEU A 241 10.90 -9.72 4.17
CA LEU A 241 11.10 -10.17 5.54
C LEU A 241 11.45 -9.01 6.47
N PRO A 242 11.13 -9.12 7.78
CA PRO A 242 11.51 -8.10 8.75
C PRO A 242 13.04 -8.00 8.91
N THR A 243 13.52 -6.81 9.29
CA THR A 243 14.93 -6.54 9.55
C THR A 243 15.33 -7.13 10.91
N MET A 244 15.51 -8.46 10.95
CA MET A 244 15.80 -9.24 12.16
C MET A 244 17.10 -10.06 12.05
N GLY A 245 17.89 -9.83 10.98
CA GLY A 245 19.11 -10.60 10.75
C GLY A 245 18.85 -12.08 10.40
N LEU A 246 17.68 -12.39 9.84
CA LEU A 246 17.32 -13.75 9.44
C LEU A 246 18.31 -14.31 8.43
N LYS A 247 18.63 -15.59 8.60
CA LYS A 247 19.41 -16.39 7.67
C LYS A 247 18.52 -17.43 7.00
N ALA A 248 18.98 -18.00 5.89
CA ALA A 248 18.21 -19.00 5.16
C ALA A 248 17.88 -20.22 6.02
N GLU A 249 18.78 -20.64 6.90
CA GLU A 249 18.58 -21.75 7.83
C GLU A 249 17.49 -21.51 8.87
N ASP A 250 17.13 -20.27 9.17
CA ASP A 250 16.08 -19.91 10.11
C ASP A 250 14.66 -20.16 9.55
N LEU A 251 14.55 -20.42 8.27
CA LEU A 251 13.28 -20.52 7.55
C LEU A 251 13.05 -21.93 6.96
N LYS A 252 11.83 -22.42 7.00
CA LYS A 252 11.42 -23.67 6.33
C LYS A 252 11.68 -23.63 4.82
N SER A 253 11.49 -22.45 4.18
CA SER A 253 11.73 -22.26 2.75
C SER A 253 13.21 -22.27 2.37
N ARG A 254 14.12 -22.10 3.33
CA ARG A 254 15.57 -21.90 3.10
C ARG A 254 15.89 -20.77 2.11
N TYR A 255 15.01 -19.77 2.00
CA TYR A 255 15.14 -18.68 1.03
C TYR A 255 14.64 -17.34 1.58
N LEU A 256 15.53 -16.35 1.63
CA LEU A 256 15.24 -15.04 2.25
C LEU A 256 14.32 -14.13 1.42
N TYR A 257 14.17 -14.39 0.12
CA TYR A 257 13.35 -13.59 -0.78
C TYR A 257 11.93 -14.13 -0.94
N ASN A 258 11.44 -14.90 0.02
CA ASN A 258 10.06 -15.40 0.07
C ASN A 258 9.30 -14.77 1.22
N THR A 259 8.17 -14.19 0.90
CA THR A 259 7.07 -13.90 1.82
C THR A 259 5.87 -14.79 1.49
N ASN A 260 4.66 -14.39 1.84
CA ASN A 260 3.45 -15.14 1.57
C ASN A 260 2.41 -14.23 0.91
N TYR A 261 1.52 -14.83 0.12
CA TYR A 261 0.39 -14.12 -0.46
C TYR A 261 -0.88 -14.96 -0.39
N VAL A 262 -2.03 -14.31 -0.52
CA VAL A 262 -3.33 -14.95 -0.74
C VAL A 262 -4.18 -14.11 -1.68
N ILE A 263 -4.92 -14.77 -2.56
CA ILE A 263 -5.91 -14.14 -3.45
C ILE A 263 -7.30 -14.55 -2.95
N TRP A 264 -7.90 -13.70 -2.12
CA TRP A 264 -9.27 -13.86 -1.67
C TRP A 264 -10.26 -13.35 -2.73
N ASP A 265 -11.40 -14.01 -2.88
CA ASP A 265 -12.48 -13.55 -3.75
C ASP A 265 -13.85 -13.98 -3.24
N ASN A 266 -14.89 -13.26 -3.67
CA ASN A 266 -16.29 -13.66 -3.53
C ASN A 266 -16.94 -14.06 -4.88
N LEU A 267 -16.11 -14.41 -5.86
CA LEU A 267 -16.51 -14.75 -7.23
C LEU A 267 -16.60 -16.26 -7.45
N GLY A 268 -16.08 -17.06 -6.52
CA GLY A 268 -15.99 -18.53 -6.64
C GLY A 268 -14.85 -18.97 -7.57
N LEU A 269 -13.75 -18.22 -7.61
CA LEU A 269 -12.58 -18.61 -8.41
C LEU A 269 -11.98 -19.92 -7.88
N LYS A 270 -11.57 -20.79 -8.79
CA LYS A 270 -10.92 -22.05 -8.43
C LYS A 270 -9.62 -21.77 -7.67
N LYS A 271 -9.46 -22.43 -6.50
CA LYS A 271 -8.18 -22.41 -5.77
C LYS A 271 -7.07 -23.03 -6.60
N GLN A 272 -5.95 -22.34 -6.74
CA GLN A 272 -4.76 -22.77 -7.45
C GLN A 272 -3.54 -22.27 -6.70
N ASP A 273 -2.97 -23.13 -5.86
CA ASP A 273 -1.78 -22.80 -5.08
C ASP A 273 -0.54 -22.87 -5.95
N ARG A 274 0.28 -21.85 -5.88
CA ARG A 274 1.60 -21.81 -6.52
C ARG A 274 2.47 -20.70 -5.98
N ASN A 275 3.77 -20.86 -6.09
CA ASN A 275 4.73 -19.80 -5.80
C ASN A 275 4.76 -18.80 -6.96
N ILE A 276 4.67 -17.51 -6.65
CA ILE A 276 4.58 -16.43 -7.65
C ILE A 276 5.60 -15.34 -7.32
N PRO A 277 6.40 -14.87 -8.31
CA PRO A 277 7.21 -13.68 -8.12
C PRO A 277 6.34 -12.42 -8.16
N SER A 278 6.76 -11.38 -7.43
CA SER A 278 6.02 -10.12 -7.29
C SER A 278 5.64 -9.47 -8.62
N TYR A 279 6.52 -9.51 -9.62
CA TYR A 279 6.25 -8.95 -10.94
C TYR A 279 5.20 -9.72 -11.78
N GLN A 280 4.72 -10.88 -11.31
CA GLN A 280 3.68 -11.67 -11.99
C GLN A 280 2.32 -11.65 -11.30
N ILE A 281 2.21 -11.22 -10.05
CA ILE A 281 0.97 -11.38 -9.26
C ILE A 281 -0.21 -10.61 -9.87
N MET A 282 0.02 -9.38 -10.35
CA MET A 282 -1.03 -8.59 -11.00
C MET A 282 -1.54 -9.27 -12.27
N SER A 283 -0.62 -9.77 -13.09
CA SER A 283 -0.94 -10.54 -14.30
C SER A 283 -1.72 -11.82 -14.01
N GLU A 284 -1.39 -12.51 -12.92
CA GLU A 284 -2.12 -13.70 -12.46
C GLU A 284 -3.58 -13.38 -12.13
N VAL A 285 -3.80 -12.29 -11.36
CA VAL A 285 -5.16 -11.86 -11.03
C VAL A 285 -5.92 -11.43 -12.28
N PHE A 286 -5.28 -10.66 -13.15
CA PHE A 286 -5.89 -10.24 -14.42
C PHE A 286 -6.32 -11.45 -15.27
N GLU A 287 -5.44 -12.44 -15.43
CA GLU A 287 -5.75 -13.65 -16.20
C GLU A 287 -6.95 -14.39 -15.63
N ARG A 288 -7.03 -14.56 -14.31
CA ARG A 288 -8.18 -15.21 -13.64
C ARG A 288 -9.50 -14.47 -13.83
N LEU A 289 -9.43 -13.16 -13.98
CA LEU A 289 -10.59 -12.29 -14.21
C LEU A 289 -10.91 -12.11 -15.72
N GLY A 290 -10.11 -12.68 -16.63
CA GLY A 290 -10.24 -12.46 -18.07
C GLY A 290 -9.90 -11.04 -18.50
N ILE A 291 -9.02 -10.36 -17.76
CA ILE A 291 -8.53 -9.02 -18.08
C ILE A 291 -7.24 -9.16 -18.89
N HIS A 292 -7.25 -8.58 -20.09
CA HIS A 292 -6.11 -8.58 -21.02
C HIS A 292 -5.75 -7.12 -21.36
N SER A 293 -5.29 -6.39 -20.36
CA SER A 293 -4.91 -4.97 -20.44
C SER A 293 -3.53 -4.76 -19.83
N GLY A 294 -2.77 -3.80 -20.37
CA GLY A 294 -1.40 -3.52 -19.97
C GLY A 294 -0.38 -4.41 -20.69
N THR A 295 0.68 -3.77 -21.17
CA THR A 295 1.68 -4.40 -22.04
C THR A 295 2.39 -5.54 -21.35
N LEU A 296 2.98 -5.30 -20.18
CA LEU A 296 3.71 -6.32 -19.45
C LEU A 296 2.80 -7.38 -18.81
N PHE A 297 1.59 -7.00 -18.39
CA PHE A 297 0.64 -7.99 -17.86
C PHE A 297 0.20 -8.99 -18.93
N ASN A 298 -0.10 -8.53 -20.15
CA ASN A 298 -0.35 -9.41 -21.30
C ASN A 298 0.87 -10.25 -21.68
N TYR A 299 2.06 -9.65 -21.62
CA TYR A 299 3.31 -10.36 -21.86
C TYR A 299 3.48 -11.55 -20.88
N HIS A 300 3.29 -11.32 -19.59
CA HIS A 300 3.35 -12.39 -18.58
C HIS A 300 2.30 -13.48 -18.82
N GLN A 301 1.07 -13.13 -19.17
CA GLN A 301 0.01 -14.10 -19.47
C GLN A 301 0.39 -15.00 -20.62
N THR A 302 0.96 -14.45 -21.69
CA THR A 302 1.17 -15.16 -22.94
C THR A 302 2.57 -15.79 -23.07
N ARG A 303 3.58 -15.25 -22.36
CA ARG A 303 4.99 -15.61 -22.59
C ARG A 303 5.72 -16.23 -21.42
N ARG A 304 5.15 -16.23 -20.18
CA ARG A 304 5.84 -16.73 -18.98
C ARG A 304 6.35 -18.17 -19.05
N LYS A 305 5.88 -18.97 -19.99
CA LYS A 305 6.32 -20.34 -20.21
C LYS A 305 7.29 -20.51 -21.39
N THR A 306 7.64 -19.45 -22.08
CA THR A 306 8.55 -19.51 -23.23
C THR A 306 10.02 -19.55 -22.78
N LYS A 307 10.89 -20.12 -23.62
CA LYS A 307 12.33 -20.25 -23.33
C LYS A 307 13.02 -18.90 -23.11
N ASN A 308 12.62 -17.88 -23.87
CA ASN A 308 13.24 -16.56 -23.84
C ASN A 308 12.51 -15.57 -22.93
N TYR A 309 11.64 -16.05 -22.06
CA TYR A 309 10.76 -15.21 -21.25
C TYR A 309 11.50 -14.08 -20.51
N LEU A 310 12.58 -14.39 -19.80
CA LEU A 310 13.29 -13.38 -19.00
C LEU A 310 14.12 -12.42 -19.86
N SER A 311 14.74 -12.89 -20.95
CA SER A 311 15.50 -12.04 -21.85
C SER A 311 14.60 -11.07 -22.64
N ASP A 312 13.44 -11.56 -23.09
CA ASP A 312 12.47 -10.71 -23.78
C ASP A 312 11.81 -9.71 -22.80
N LEU A 313 11.60 -10.09 -21.54
CA LEU A 313 11.14 -9.16 -20.49
C LEU A 313 12.14 -8.03 -20.26
N GLU A 314 13.43 -8.34 -20.22
CA GLU A 314 14.49 -7.34 -20.07
C GLU A 314 14.47 -6.34 -21.22
N LEU A 315 14.36 -6.82 -22.46
CA LEU A 315 14.29 -5.97 -23.66
C LEU A 315 13.05 -5.07 -23.67
N LEU A 316 11.87 -5.63 -23.33
CA LEU A 316 10.63 -4.86 -23.22
C LEU A 316 10.72 -3.78 -22.15
N GLN A 317 11.21 -4.14 -20.97
CA GLN A 317 11.39 -3.21 -19.86
C GLN A 317 12.36 -2.09 -20.21
N TYR A 318 13.48 -2.42 -20.87
CA TYR A 318 14.43 -1.43 -21.35
C TYR A 318 13.78 -0.47 -22.38
N ASP A 319 13.05 -1.00 -23.35
CA ASP A 319 12.37 -0.18 -24.37
C ASP A 319 11.33 0.77 -23.75
N ILE A 320 10.58 0.30 -22.74
CA ILE A 320 9.58 1.11 -22.03
C ILE A 320 10.24 2.27 -21.27
N LEU A 321 11.34 2.01 -20.56
CA LEU A 321 11.94 2.96 -19.62
C LEU A 321 13.02 3.85 -20.25
N TYR A 322 13.85 3.28 -21.11
CA TYR A 322 15.07 3.94 -21.63
C TYR A 322 15.14 3.98 -23.15
N GLY A 323 14.35 3.13 -23.81
CA GLY A 323 14.37 2.97 -25.26
C GLY A 323 13.52 4.00 -26.00
N LYS A 324 13.23 3.69 -27.25
CA LYS A 324 12.39 4.53 -28.13
C LYS A 324 10.90 4.23 -28.03
N GLN A 325 10.52 3.36 -27.09
CA GLN A 325 9.13 2.96 -26.87
C GLN A 325 8.48 2.32 -28.11
N TYR A 326 9.24 1.48 -28.80
CA TYR A 326 8.75 0.76 -29.98
C TYR A 326 7.52 -0.07 -29.68
N VAL A 327 7.44 -0.64 -28.46
CA VAL A 327 6.26 -1.39 -27.98
C VAL A 327 4.97 -0.56 -28.00
N TYR A 328 5.07 0.75 -27.95
CA TYR A 328 3.96 1.72 -28.05
C TYR A 328 3.92 2.47 -29.40
N ASN A 329 4.62 1.96 -30.43
CA ASN A 329 4.76 2.66 -31.72
C ASN A 329 5.35 4.08 -31.59
N GLY A 330 6.27 4.29 -30.65
CA GLY A 330 6.90 5.58 -30.36
C GLY A 330 5.98 6.61 -29.69
N LYS A 331 4.79 6.21 -29.27
CA LYS A 331 3.84 7.10 -28.56
C LYS A 331 3.95 6.85 -27.05
N LYS A 332 4.03 7.94 -26.27
CA LYS A 332 3.91 7.82 -24.80
C LYS A 332 2.50 7.29 -24.47
N PRO A 333 2.37 6.13 -23.80
CA PRO A 333 1.05 5.55 -23.50
C PRO A 333 0.30 6.33 -22.44
N ILE A 334 1.00 7.20 -21.71
CA ILE A 334 0.52 7.91 -20.54
C ILE A 334 0.99 9.36 -20.62
N THR A 335 0.07 10.29 -20.50
CA THR A 335 0.33 11.69 -20.21
C THR A 335 0.51 11.88 -18.70
N GLU A 336 1.13 12.97 -18.29
CA GLU A 336 1.19 13.33 -16.86
C GLU A 336 -0.21 13.29 -16.25
N GLY A 337 -0.34 12.58 -15.13
CA GLY A 337 -1.59 12.41 -14.44
C GLY A 337 -2.01 13.66 -13.67
N HIS A 338 -3.30 13.75 -13.35
CA HIS A 338 -3.87 14.76 -12.46
C HIS A 338 -4.36 14.09 -11.17
N MET A 339 -3.46 13.35 -10.52
CA MET A 339 -3.81 12.63 -9.29
C MET A 339 -4.22 13.60 -8.19
N LYS A 340 -5.35 13.30 -7.57
CA LYS A 340 -5.82 14.03 -6.40
C LYS A 340 -5.19 13.47 -5.13
N MET A 341 -4.70 14.34 -4.26
CA MET A 341 -4.29 13.95 -2.91
C MET A 341 -5.52 13.91 -2.00
N GLY A 342 -5.74 12.75 -1.36
CA GLY A 342 -6.94 12.46 -0.58
C GLY A 342 -8.20 12.26 -1.43
N ILE A 343 -9.24 11.67 -0.83
CA ILE A 343 -10.53 11.44 -1.52
C ILE A 343 -11.45 12.65 -1.39
N ARG A 344 -11.41 13.32 -0.23
CA ARG A 344 -12.23 14.48 0.08
C ARG A 344 -11.39 15.75 0.06
N ASN A 345 -11.97 16.84 -0.45
CA ASN A 345 -11.31 18.14 -0.40
C ASN A 345 -11.25 18.63 1.04
N VAL A 346 -10.09 19.15 1.44
CA VAL A 346 -9.96 19.96 2.63
C VAL A 346 -10.38 21.38 2.26
N THR A 347 -11.42 21.91 2.91
CA THR A 347 -11.98 23.21 2.56
C THR A 347 -12.12 24.09 3.79
N LEU A 348 -11.68 25.33 3.67
CA LEU A 348 -11.97 26.41 4.62
C LEU A 348 -13.27 27.10 4.19
N LYS A 349 -14.23 27.24 5.11
CA LYS A 349 -15.52 27.87 4.85
C LYS A 349 -15.67 29.23 5.51
N ASN A 350 -15.34 29.31 6.79
CA ASN A 350 -15.53 30.51 7.59
C ASN A 350 -14.33 30.74 8.53
N VAL A 351 -14.05 32.02 8.79
CA VAL A 351 -13.09 32.49 9.79
C VAL A 351 -13.86 33.38 10.75
N VAL A 352 -13.85 33.06 12.02
CA VAL A 352 -14.62 33.77 13.06
C VAL A 352 -13.67 34.20 14.17
N PRO A 353 -13.65 35.49 14.56
CA PRO A 353 -12.82 35.94 15.66
C PRO A 353 -13.27 35.31 16.99
N HIS A 354 -12.32 34.99 17.86
CA HIS A 354 -12.57 34.60 19.24
C HIS A 354 -12.93 35.78 20.11
N LEU A 355 -13.64 35.54 21.21
CA LEU A 355 -13.87 36.54 22.24
C LEU A 355 -12.56 36.92 22.95
N ASP A 356 -11.68 35.94 23.10
CA ASP A 356 -10.28 36.13 23.52
C ASP A 356 -9.41 36.27 22.28
N GLU A 357 -8.22 36.62 22.24
CA GLU A 357 -7.39 36.84 21.05
C GLU A 357 -7.33 35.64 20.11
N GLY A 358 -7.40 35.85 18.77
CA GLY A 358 -7.28 34.82 17.73
C GLY A 358 -8.55 34.57 16.92
N TYR A 359 -8.55 33.45 16.14
CA TYR A 359 -9.64 33.13 15.23
C TYR A 359 -9.93 31.62 15.22
N SER A 360 -11.19 31.23 15.06
CA SER A 360 -11.61 29.88 14.70
C SER A 360 -11.82 29.78 13.20
N LEU A 361 -11.16 28.82 12.59
CA LEU A 361 -11.31 28.44 11.19
C LEU A 361 -12.24 27.25 11.09
N TYR A 362 -13.39 27.42 10.47
CA TYR A 362 -14.38 26.37 10.25
C TYR A 362 -14.31 25.88 8.80
N GLY A 363 -14.37 24.58 8.64
CA GLY A 363 -14.28 23.96 7.32
C GLY A 363 -14.66 22.49 7.30
N GLU A 364 -14.11 21.74 6.38
CA GLU A 364 -14.38 20.31 6.22
C GLU A 364 -13.08 19.53 5.96
N ASN A 365 -13.06 18.31 6.48
CA ASN A 365 -11.99 17.32 6.28
C ASN A 365 -10.61 17.77 6.79
N PHE A 366 -10.58 18.63 7.80
CA PHE A 366 -9.33 18.95 8.48
C PHE A 366 -8.75 17.71 9.16
N THR A 367 -7.44 17.64 9.22
CA THR A 367 -6.68 16.61 9.92
C THR A 367 -5.63 17.24 10.83
N LYS A 368 -4.97 16.45 11.67
CA LYS A 368 -3.81 16.91 12.46
C LYS A 368 -2.66 17.44 11.59
N SER A 369 -2.65 17.06 10.33
CA SER A 369 -1.69 17.54 9.32
C SER A 369 -2.12 18.83 8.62
N SER A 370 -3.34 19.33 8.87
CA SER A 370 -3.79 20.60 8.34
C SER A 370 -3.06 21.74 9.02
N LYS A 371 -2.35 22.56 8.24
CA LYS A 371 -1.61 23.74 8.71
C LYS A 371 -2.20 24.99 8.07
N VAL A 372 -2.31 26.05 8.87
CA VAL A 372 -2.85 27.34 8.44
C VAL A 372 -1.71 28.19 7.88
N PHE A 373 -1.96 28.82 6.73
CA PHE A 373 -1.09 29.83 6.14
C PHE A 373 -1.86 31.11 5.92
N VAL A 374 -1.24 32.22 6.27
CA VAL A 374 -1.73 33.58 6.00
C VAL A 374 -0.73 34.28 5.10
N ASN A 375 -1.16 34.70 3.91
CA ASN A 375 -0.30 35.32 2.89
C ASN A 375 0.95 34.46 2.58
N ASP A 376 0.75 33.14 2.48
CA ASP A 376 1.77 32.12 2.23
C ASP A 376 2.78 31.90 3.38
N GLU A 377 2.59 32.53 4.55
CA GLU A 377 3.37 32.30 5.77
C GLU A 377 2.62 31.37 6.72
N LYS A 378 3.30 30.30 7.18
CA LYS A 378 2.75 29.34 8.13
C LYS A 378 2.51 30.00 9.48
N GLN A 379 1.32 29.78 10.04
CA GLN A 379 0.91 30.27 11.35
C GLN A 379 0.82 29.12 12.37
N ASP A 380 1.01 29.46 13.64
CA ASP A 380 0.72 28.55 14.74
C ASP A 380 -0.79 28.35 14.85
N SER A 381 -1.19 27.10 14.91
CA SER A 381 -2.60 26.72 14.89
C SER A 381 -2.84 25.41 15.60
N THR A 382 -3.97 25.30 16.27
CA THR A 382 -4.39 24.14 17.04
C THR A 382 -5.52 23.42 16.34
N PHE A 383 -5.26 22.15 15.92
CA PHE A 383 -6.29 21.25 15.38
C PHE A 383 -7.22 20.77 16.50
N LEU A 384 -8.51 21.09 16.41
CA LEU A 384 -9.51 20.62 17.36
C LEU A 384 -10.29 19.40 16.87
N ASN A 385 -10.77 19.45 15.65
CA ASN A 385 -11.48 18.35 15.00
C ASN A 385 -11.51 18.54 13.47
N ASN A 386 -12.18 17.64 12.78
CA ASN A 386 -12.24 17.67 11.31
C ASN A 386 -13.01 18.85 10.70
N THR A 387 -13.62 19.72 11.53
CA THR A 387 -14.35 20.90 11.07
C THR A 387 -13.83 22.19 11.67
N ARG A 388 -12.86 22.13 12.62
CA ARG A 388 -12.36 23.33 13.30
C ARG A 388 -10.85 23.25 13.58
N ILE A 389 -10.18 24.35 13.24
CA ILE A 389 -8.81 24.68 13.64
C ILE A 389 -8.84 26.08 14.27
N ASP A 390 -8.17 26.25 15.40
CA ASP A 390 -7.99 27.56 16.01
C ASP A 390 -6.62 28.12 15.61
N LEU A 391 -6.63 29.40 15.26
CA LEU A 391 -5.46 30.22 14.93
C LEU A 391 -5.18 31.13 16.12
N ASP A 392 -4.06 30.88 16.79
CA ASP A 392 -3.69 31.57 18.01
C ASP A 392 -2.84 32.80 17.66
N GLU A 393 -3.04 33.91 18.42
CA GLU A 393 -2.19 35.12 18.45
C GLU A 393 -1.89 35.80 17.08
N THR A 394 -2.66 35.52 16.03
CA THR A 394 -2.47 36.09 14.70
C THR A 394 -3.48 37.22 14.46
N GLU A 395 -3.03 38.41 14.15
CA GLU A 395 -3.90 39.49 13.67
C GLU A 395 -4.19 39.31 12.17
N LEU A 396 -5.45 39.09 11.82
CA LEU A 396 -5.90 39.06 10.43
C LEU A 396 -6.39 40.43 9.99
N LYS A 397 -6.00 40.82 8.77
CA LYS A 397 -6.41 42.07 8.14
C LYS A 397 -7.35 41.82 6.97
N ASN A 398 -8.14 42.80 6.64
CA ASN A 398 -9.01 42.76 5.47
C ASN A 398 -8.16 42.61 4.19
N GLY A 399 -8.38 41.54 3.43
CA GLY A 399 -7.61 41.23 2.23
C GLY A 399 -6.54 40.14 2.42
N ASP A 400 -6.31 39.65 3.63
CA ASP A 400 -5.40 38.54 3.87
C ASP A 400 -5.91 37.26 3.20
N LYS A 401 -5.01 36.53 2.54
CA LYS A 401 -5.26 35.24 1.93
C LYS A 401 -4.99 34.14 2.95
N ILE A 402 -6.03 33.39 3.31
CA ILE A 402 -5.92 32.26 4.24
C ILE A 402 -6.01 30.96 3.44
N SER A 403 -5.07 30.07 3.68
CA SER A 403 -5.05 28.73 3.06
C SER A 403 -4.76 27.64 4.08
N ILE A 404 -5.27 26.44 3.80
CA ILE A 404 -5.02 25.22 4.57
C ILE A 404 -4.17 24.28 3.72
N VAL A 405 -3.02 23.91 4.25
CA VAL A 405 -2.07 22.98 3.58
C VAL A 405 -1.93 21.71 4.40
N GLN A 406 -2.04 20.56 3.75
CA GLN A 406 -1.80 19.25 4.36
C GLN A 406 -0.31 18.91 4.30
N MET A 407 0.34 18.80 5.51
CA MET A 407 1.79 18.59 5.63
C MET A 407 2.13 17.48 6.63
#